data_215b944d50edbaa80768e98b8ecf3934
#
_entry.id   215b944d50edbaa80768e98b8ecf3934
#
_cell.length_a   1.000
_cell.length_b   1.000
_cell.length_c   1.000
_cell.angle_alpha   90.00
_cell.angle_beta   90.00
_cell.angle_gamma   90.00
#
_symmetry.space_group_name_H-M   'P 1'
#
loop_
_entity.id
_entity.type
_entity.pdbx_description
1 polymer ?
#
loop_
_entity_poly.entity_id
_entity_poly.type
_entity_poly.pdbx_seq_one_letter_code
_entity_poly.pdbx_strand_id
1 'polypeptide(L)'
;MTAQRLELVAPSGGRLTVTLPGDRPVSSLAAGVRFAGGSYGTGFQIGPRGYHDFACTYVAPAKARDRFLVHGREVVVAEADDRESSVATLIGTYHELMTVYAGPAPRSDRVSALFGSLEITDHADGMVVRPRAGTLLETMAEQIAIVVKDRGSLSVPGPRQALAMVPKHAGARTRFGEVWKSASPGAAGKYSFILGCPAGLAEVHLADAGGLDWLAEIDVAWHE
;
A
#
# COMPACT_ATOMS: atom_id res chain seq x y z
N MET A 1 -21.31 6.67 18.85
CA MET A 1 -20.00 7.21 18.44
C MET A 1 -20.05 7.47 16.94
N THR A 2 -19.49 8.58 16.46
CA THR A 2 -19.38 8.89 15.02
C THR A 2 -18.43 7.87 14.39
N ALA A 3 -18.77 7.31 13.23
CA ALA A 3 -17.89 6.41 12.50
C ALA A 3 -17.47 7.06 11.18
N GLN A 4 -16.21 6.93 10.83
CA GLN A 4 -15.68 7.36 9.53
C GLN A 4 -15.63 6.15 8.59
N ARG A 5 -16.26 6.28 7.43
CA ARG A 5 -16.28 5.25 6.39
C ARG A 5 -15.39 5.69 5.22
N LEU A 6 -14.45 4.85 4.86
CA LEU A 6 -13.57 5.02 3.71
C LEU A 6 -13.98 4.03 2.62
N GLU A 7 -14.19 4.54 1.41
CA GLU A 7 -14.43 3.75 0.22
C GLU A 7 -13.19 3.88 -0.68
N LEU A 8 -12.51 2.76 -0.93
CA LEU A 8 -11.21 2.75 -1.58
C LEU A 8 -11.20 1.77 -2.75
N VAL A 9 -10.43 2.10 -3.78
CA VAL A 9 -10.14 1.20 -4.89
C VAL A 9 -8.73 0.66 -4.73
N ALA A 10 -8.62 -0.66 -4.71
CA ALA A 10 -7.34 -1.35 -4.62
C ALA A 10 -6.61 -1.41 -5.97
N PRO A 11 -5.30 -1.68 -5.98
CA PRO A 11 -4.53 -1.81 -7.22
C PRO A 11 -5.09 -2.84 -8.21
N SER A 12 -5.69 -3.92 -7.74
CA SER A 12 -6.39 -4.91 -8.60
C SER A 12 -7.70 -4.39 -9.19
N GLY A 13 -8.23 -3.27 -8.67
CA GLY A 13 -9.55 -2.73 -9.00
C GLY A 13 -10.67 -3.25 -8.10
N GLY A 14 -10.35 -4.10 -7.10
CA GLY A 14 -11.30 -4.48 -6.04
C GLY A 14 -11.69 -3.29 -5.19
N ARG A 15 -12.91 -3.30 -4.65
CA ARG A 15 -13.40 -2.24 -3.75
C ARG A 15 -13.24 -2.66 -2.29
N LEU A 16 -12.74 -1.75 -1.48
CA LEU A 16 -12.55 -1.92 -0.05
C LEU A 16 -13.32 -0.86 0.71
N THR A 17 -14.13 -1.28 1.69
CA THR A 17 -14.70 -0.39 2.69
C THR A 17 -13.98 -0.60 4.03
N VAL A 18 -13.52 0.48 4.63
CA VAL A 18 -12.97 0.47 5.99
C VAL A 18 -13.79 1.41 6.85
N THR A 19 -14.36 0.89 7.92
CA THR A 19 -15.09 1.69 8.93
C THR A 19 -14.19 1.87 10.15
N LEU A 20 -13.88 3.11 10.47
CA LEU A 20 -13.05 3.49 11.60
C LEU A 20 -13.90 4.18 12.68
N PRO A 21 -13.79 3.81 13.95
CA PRO A 21 -14.52 4.49 15.02
C PRO A 21 -13.90 5.86 15.34
N GLY A 22 -14.76 6.82 15.62
CA GLY A 22 -14.38 8.17 16.01
C GLY A 22 -14.21 9.13 14.84
N ASP A 23 -13.64 10.29 15.11
CA ASP A 23 -13.47 11.43 14.22
C ASP A 23 -12.00 11.75 13.91
N ARG A 24 -11.08 10.87 14.29
CA ARG A 24 -9.65 11.09 14.05
C ARG A 24 -9.33 11.05 12.56
N PRO A 25 -8.63 12.08 12.04
CA PRO A 25 -8.36 12.15 10.61
C PRO A 25 -7.42 11.02 10.17
N VAL A 26 -7.68 10.50 8.99
CA VAL A 26 -6.69 9.71 8.25
C VAL A 26 -5.58 10.66 7.82
N SER A 27 -4.37 10.43 8.32
CA SER A 27 -3.20 11.26 8.06
C SER A 27 -2.40 10.80 6.85
N SER A 28 -2.53 9.53 6.48
CA SER A 28 -1.89 8.98 5.27
C SER A 28 -2.69 7.81 4.73
N LEU A 29 -2.78 7.76 3.41
CA LEU A 29 -3.35 6.66 2.65
C LEU A 29 -2.38 6.29 1.53
N ALA A 30 -2.00 5.03 1.46
CA ALA A 30 -1.13 4.51 0.43
C ALA A 30 -1.57 3.09 0.04
N ALA A 31 -1.21 2.66 -1.15
CA ALA A 31 -1.38 1.27 -1.54
C ALA A 31 -0.06 0.69 -2.06
N GLY A 32 0.04 -0.62 -2.06
CA GLY A 32 1.17 -1.33 -2.63
C GLY A 32 0.69 -2.47 -3.50
N VAL A 33 1.43 -2.75 -4.57
CA VAL A 33 1.20 -3.90 -5.43
C VAL A 33 2.53 -4.53 -5.81
N ARG A 34 2.57 -5.85 -5.84
CA ARG A 34 3.73 -6.63 -6.28
C ARG A 34 3.35 -7.52 -7.43
N PHE A 35 4.18 -7.50 -8.45
CA PHE A 35 4.10 -8.38 -9.61
C PHE A 35 5.28 -9.34 -9.60
N ALA A 36 5.05 -10.55 -10.09
CA ALA A 36 6.09 -11.50 -10.47
C ALA A 36 5.83 -12.00 -11.88
N GLY A 37 6.89 -12.39 -12.56
CA GLY A 37 6.80 -12.97 -13.91
C GLY A 37 8.15 -12.97 -14.59
N GLY A 38 8.44 -14.05 -15.33
CA GLY A 38 9.77 -14.26 -15.89
C GLY A 38 10.85 -14.32 -14.80
N SER A 39 11.92 -13.56 -14.98
CA SER A 39 13.06 -13.51 -14.05
C SER A 39 12.95 -12.41 -12.99
N TYR A 40 11.83 -11.67 -12.93
CA TYR A 40 11.71 -10.46 -12.13
C TYR A 40 10.48 -10.45 -11.25
N GLY A 41 10.68 -10.02 -10.00
CA GLY A 41 9.62 -9.49 -9.15
C GLY A 41 9.80 -7.99 -9.03
N THR A 42 8.73 -7.22 -9.11
CA THR A 42 8.78 -5.77 -8.85
C THR A 42 7.62 -5.35 -7.97
N GLY A 43 7.92 -4.45 -7.03
CA GLY A 43 6.95 -3.84 -6.14
C GLY A 43 6.75 -2.37 -6.49
N PHE A 44 5.51 -1.93 -6.41
CA PHE A 44 5.15 -0.54 -6.56
C PHE A 44 4.43 -0.06 -5.31
N GLN A 45 4.67 1.20 -5.00
CA GLN A 45 3.95 1.97 -3.99
C GLN A 45 3.09 3.01 -4.70
N ILE A 46 1.88 3.18 -4.22
CA ILE A 46 0.92 4.15 -4.73
C ILE A 46 0.64 5.12 -3.58
N GLY A 47 0.91 6.38 -3.80
CA GLY A 47 0.63 7.45 -2.85
C GLY A 47 -0.13 8.61 -3.51
N PRO A 48 -0.60 9.59 -2.73
CA PRO A 48 -1.24 10.78 -3.27
C PRO A 48 -0.25 11.62 -4.09
N ARG A 49 -0.76 12.62 -4.79
CA ARG A 49 0.08 13.61 -5.48
C ARG A 49 1.09 14.24 -4.52
N GLY A 50 2.36 14.36 -4.97
CA GLY A 50 3.48 14.82 -4.15
C GLY A 50 4.19 13.70 -3.37
N TYR A 51 3.77 12.44 -3.54
CA TYR A 51 4.39 11.29 -2.88
C TYR A 51 5.86 11.12 -3.31
N HIS A 52 6.18 11.38 -4.58
CA HIS A 52 7.56 11.37 -5.09
C HIS A 52 8.45 12.36 -4.33
N ASP A 53 8.00 13.61 -4.23
CA ASP A 53 8.77 14.65 -3.57
C ASP A 53 8.94 14.36 -2.07
N PHE A 54 7.90 13.87 -1.42
CA PHE A 54 7.97 13.42 -0.03
C PHE A 54 8.98 12.28 0.14
N ALA A 55 8.91 11.25 -0.70
CA ALA A 55 9.81 10.09 -0.62
C ALA A 55 11.27 10.51 -0.87
N CYS A 56 11.52 11.31 -1.91
CA CYS A 56 12.86 11.80 -2.25
C CYS A 56 13.43 12.83 -1.25
N THR A 57 12.59 13.44 -0.40
CA THR A 57 13.05 14.39 0.61
C THR A 57 13.27 13.72 1.96
N TYR A 58 12.35 12.87 2.40
CA TYR A 58 12.27 12.42 3.79
C TYR A 58 12.51 10.93 4.00
N VAL A 59 12.32 10.10 2.97
CA VAL A 59 12.44 8.63 3.11
C VAL A 59 13.76 8.13 2.55
N ALA A 60 14.05 8.50 1.31
CA ALA A 60 15.30 8.14 0.62
C ALA A 60 15.77 9.36 -0.18
N PRO A 61 16.59 10.26 0.44
CA PRO A 61 17.02 11.49 -0.21
C PRO A 61 17.62 11.21 -1.58
N ALA A 62 16.97 11.73 -2.63
CA ALA A 62 17.34 11.49 -4.01
C ALA A 62 17.06 12.73 -4.88
N LYS A 63 17.82 12.90 -5.96
CA LYS A 63 17.69 14.01 -6.90
C LYS A 63 17.22 13.51 -8.25
N ALA A 64 16.31 14.25 -8.87
CA ALA A 64 15.84 13.94 -10.22
C ALA A 64 17.02 13.89 -11.21
N ARG A 65 17.13 12.80 -11.95
CA ARG A 65 18.16 12.53 -12.98
C ARG A 65 17.57 12.61 -14.36
N ASP A 66 16.34 12.13 -14.52
CA ASP A 66 15.71 12.05 -15.84
C ASP A 66 14.20 12.25 -15.74
N ARG A 67 13.58 12.76 -16.82
CA ARG A 67 12.14 12.93 -16.98
C ARG A 67 11.74 12.62 -18.40
N PHE A 68 10.74 11.79 -18.59
CA PHE A 68 10.24 11.40 -19.91
C PHE A 68 8.77 10.99 -19.82
N LEU A 69 8.15 10.68 -20.96
CA LEU A 69 6.73 10.28 -21.02
C LEU A 69 6.60 8.79 -21.32
N VAL A 70 5.69 8.14 -20.60
CA VAL A 70 5.22 6.78 -20.88
C VAL A 70 3.70 6.81 -21.03
N HIS A 71 3.19 6.48 -22.19
CA HIS A 71 1.76 6.56 -22.52
C HIS A 71 1.13 7.93 -22.18
N GLY A 72 1.86 9.02 -22.44
CA GLY A 72 1.41 10.39 -22.21
C GLY A 72 1.46 10.84 -20.74
N ARG A 73 1.98 10.01 -19.82
CA ARG A 73 2.19 10.38 -18.41
C ARG A 73 3.66 10.62 -18.12
N GLU A 74 3.95 11.61 -17.32
CA GLU A 74 5.32 11.92 -16.90
C GLU A 74 5.86 10.79 -16.00
N VAL A 75 7.10 10.39 -16.27
CA VAL A 75 7.90 9.53 -15.41
C VAL A 75 9.12 10.31 -14.95
N VAL A 76 9.34 10.35 -13.64
CA VAL A 76 10.51 10.95 -13.01
C VAL A 76 11.39 9.84 -12.45
N VAL A 77 12.67 9.87 -12.81
CA VAL A 77 13.69 8.99 -12.23
C VAL A 77 14.59 9.82 -11.34
N ALA A 78 14.75 9.41 -10.08
CA ALA A 78 15.63 10.06 -9.13
C ALA A 78 16.65 9.06 -8.56
N GLU A 79 17.83 9.57 -8.20
CA GLU A 79 18.95 8.77 -7.69
C GLU A 79 19.51 9.41 -6.43
N ALA A 80 19.81 8.61 -5.42
CA ALA A 80 20.51 9.08 -4.23
C ALA A 80 21.96 9.50 -4.55
N ASP A 81 22.50 10.42 -3.78
CA ASP A 81 23.86 10.95 -4.03
C ASP A 81 24.94 9.88 -3.91
N ASP A 82 24.75 8.87 -3.04
CA ASP A 82 25.62 7.70 -2.86
C ASP A 82 25.44 6.62 -3.94
N ARG A 83 24.40 6.75 -4.78
CA ARG A 83 24.00 5.80 -5.82
C ARG A 83 23.65 4.40 -5.31
N GLU A 84 23.36 4.24 -4.01
CA GLU A 84 22.92 2.96 -3.44
C GLU A 84 21.44 2.70 -3.62
N SER A 85 20.67 3.73 -3.94
CA SER A 85 19.24 3.61 -4.24
C SER A 85 18.79 4.59 -5.32
N SER A 86 17.73 4.21 -6.01
CA SER A 86 17.06 5.07 -6.97
C SER A 86 15.57 4.75 -7.01
N VAL A 87 14.78 5.70 -7.48
CA VAL A 87 13.34 5.56 -7.60
C VAL A 87 12.89 5.94 -8.99
N ALA A 88 11.84 5.30 -9.49
CA ALA A 88 11.14 5.74 -10.68
C ALA A 88 9.66 5.89 -10.36
N THR A 89 9.09 7.04 -10.70
CA THR A 89 7.73 7.41 -10.36
C THR A 89 6.96 7.85 -11.59
N LEU A 90 5.84 7.19 -11.87
CA LEU A 90 4.88 7.64 -12.86
C LEU A 90 3.87 8.56 -12.18
N ILE A 91 3.73 9.76 -12.74
CA ILE A 91 2.89 10.83 -12.21
C ILE A 91 1.49 10.71 -12.80
N GLY A 92 0.52 10.39 -11.97
CA GLY A 92 -0.90 10.32 -12.35
C GLY A 92 -1.66 11.63 -12.06
N THR A 93 -2.96 11.62 -12.22
CA THR A 93 -3.82 12.78 -11.95
C THR A 93 -4.05 12.97 -10.46
N TYR A 94 -4.35 11.90 -9.74
CA TYR A 94 -4.67 11.88 -8.31
C TYR A 94 -3.58 11.23 -7.49
N HIS A 95 -2.89 10.23 -8.06
CA HIS A 95 -1.89 9.41 -7.38
C HIS A 95 -0.58 9.37 -8.16
N GLU A 96 0.44 8.87 -7.49
CA GLU A 96 1.78 8.61 -8.04
C GLU A 96 2.14 7.15 -7.80
N LEU A 97 2.63 6.48 -8.87
CA LEU A 97 3.04 5.08 -8.84
C LEU A 97 4.56 5.01 -8.84
N MET A 98 5.15 4.57 -7.73
CA MET A 98 6.59 4.58 -7.50
C MET A 98 7.14 3.15 -7.33
N THR A 99 8.29 2.90 -7.92
CA THR A 99 9.11 1.71 -7.63
C THR A 99 10.50 2.13 -7.20
N VAL A 100 11.10 1.32 -6.31
CA VAL A 100 12.44 1.56 -5.74
C VAL A 100 13.41 0.50 -6.29
N TYR A 101 14.59 0.93 -6.62
CA TYR A 101 15.69 0.07 -7.05
C TYR A 101 16.84 0.15 -6.04
N ALA A 102 17.46 -0.98 -5.75
CA ALA A 102 18.76 -1.03 -5.12
C ALA A 102 19.83 -0.68 -6.17
N GLY A 103 20.64 0.34 -5.88
CA GLY A 103 21.70 0.81 -6.76
C GLY A 103 21.31 2.00 -7.64
N PRO A 104 22.15 2.31 -8.65
CA PRO A 104 22.03 3.50 -9.48
C PRO A 104 20.75 3.47 -10.34
N ALA A 105 20.35 4.65 -10.79
CA ALA A 105 19.16 4.82 -11.63
C ALA A 105 19.24 3.95 -12.90
N PRO A 106 18.19 3.13 -13.17
CA PRO A 106 18.15 2.36 -14.39
C PRO A 106 18.04 3.29 -15.62
N ARG A 107 18.42 2.78 -16.77
CA ARG A 107 18.26 3.51 -18.05
C ARG A 107 16.78 3.75 -18.34
N SER A 108 16.49 4.88 -18.99
CA SER A 108 15.11 5.31 -19.29
C SER A 108 14.34 4.30 -20.14
N ASP A 109 15.03 3.57 -21.05
CA ASP A 109 14.42 2.50 -21.87
C ASP A 109 13.89 1.35 -20.99
N ARG A 110 14.65 0.95 -19.96
CA ARG A 110 14.25 -0.09 -19.02
C ARG A 110 13.07 0.35 -18.14
N VAL A 111 13.09 1.60 -17.67
CA VAL A 111 11.99 2.17 -16.88
C VAL A 111 10.74 2.32 -17.73
N SER A 112 10.89 2.78 -19.00
CA SER A 112 9.78 2.87 -19.96
C SER A 112 9.15 1.52 -20.25
N ALA A 113 9.98 0.48 -20.45
CA ALA A 113 9.49 -0.89 -20.66
C ALA A 113 8.70 -1.40 -19.44
N LEU A 114 9.18 -1.12 -18.20
CA LEU A 114 8.51 -1.52 -16.98
C LEU A 114 7.12 -0.88 -16.85
N PHE A 115 7.03 0.47 -16.88
CA PHE A 115 5.73 1.15 -16.80
C PHE A 115 4.86 0.87 -18.04
N GLY A 116 5.46 0.68 -19.20
CA GLY A 116 4.78 0.30 -20.44
C GLY A 116 4.15 -1.08 -20.41
N SER A 117 4.62 -1.98 -19.54
CA SER A 117 4.04 -3.31 -19.31
C SER A 117 2.79 -3.30 -18.44
N LEU A 118 2.42 -2.13 -17.90
CA LEU A 118 1.28 -1.96 -17.00
C LEU A 118 0.14 -1.22 -17.69
N GLU A 119 -1.06 -1.61 -17.36
CA GLU A 119 -2.29 -0.87 -17.59
C GLU A 119 -2.65 -0.13 -16.30
N ILE A 120 -2.69 1.20 -16.37
CA ILE A 120 -2.85 2.06 -15.20
C ILE A 120 -4.07 2.95 -15.40
N THR A 121 -5.02 2.88 -14.46
CA THR A 121 -6.18 3.79 -14.39
C THR A 121 -6.17 4.49 -13.04
N ASP A 122 -6.21 5.81 -13.07
CA ASP A 122 -6.07 6.66 -11.88
C ASP A 122 -7.40 7.35 -11.58
N HIS A 123 -8.02 7.00 -10.46
CA HIS A 123 -9.28 7.53 -9.94
C HIS A 123 -9.03 8.28 -8.62
N ALA A 124 -9.94 9.16 -8.23
CA ALA A 124 -9.80 9.92 -6.98
C ALA A 124 -9.80 9.04 -5.72
N ASP A 125 -10.45 7.87 -5.78
CA ASP A 125 -10.58 6.88 -4.70
C ASP A 125 -9.52 5.76 -4.73
N GLY A 126 -8.61 5.78 -5.73
CA GLY A 126 -7.49 4.85 -5.85
C GLY A 126 -6.95 4.71 -7.26
N MET A 127 -5.79 4.06 -7.38
CA MET A 127 -5.13 3.79 -8.66
C MET A 127 -5.16 2.29 -8.93
N VAL A 128 -5.76 1.90 -10.06
CA VAL A 128 -5.75 0.53 -10.56
C VAL A 128 -4.49 0.32 -11.38
N VAL A 129 -3.75 -0.75 -11.07
CA VAL A 129 -2.50 -1.11 -11.75
C VAL A 129 -2.54 -2.60 -12.07
N ARG A 130 -2.60 -2.94 -13.34
CA ARG A 130 -2.70 -4.33 -13.81
C ARG A 130 -1.61 -4.63 -14.82
N PRO A 131 -1.12 -5.87 -14.91
CA PRO A 131 -0.28 -6.28 -16.03
C PRO A 131 -1.03 -6.11 -17.35
N ARG A 132 -0.38 -5.54 -18.34
CA ARG A 132 -0.93 -5.46 -19.69
C ARG A 132 -1.04 -6.84 -20.32
N ALA A 133 -2.07 -7.07 -21.10
CA ALA A 133 -2.25 -8.32 -21.83
C ALA A 133 -1.02 -8.66 -22.68
N GLY A 134 -0.60 -9.93 -22.67
CA GLY A 134 0.57 -10.41 -23.37
C GLY A 134 1.90 -10.24 -22.61
N THR A 135 1.90 -9.65 -21.41
CA THR A 135 3.06 -9.68 -20.52
C THR A 135 3.06 -10.98 -19.70
N LEU A 136 4.25 -11.37 -19.21
CA LEU A 136 4.38 -12.52 -18.29
C LEU A 136 4.20 -12.12 -16.82
N LEU A 137 3.72 -10.90 -16.56
CA LEU A 137 3.53 -10.40 -15.21
C LEU A 137 2.22 -10.93 -14.63
N GLU A 138 2.25 -11.31 -13.37
CA GLU A 138 1.08 -11.69 -12.57
C GLU A 138 1.07 -10.90 -11.25
N THR A 139 -0.12 -10.53 -10.77
CA THR A 139 -0.26 -9.90 -9.46
C THR A 139 -0.03 -10.93 -8.37
N MET A 140 1.01 -10.72 -7.57
CA MET A 140 1.38 -11.61 -6.46
C MET A 140 0.73 -11.18 -5.15
N ALA A 141 0.72 -9.89 -4.88
CA ALA A 141 0.19 -9.33 -3.65
C ALA A 141 -0.24 -7.88 -3.85
N GLU A 142 -1.21 -7.46 -3.09
CA GLU A 142 -1.60 -6.05 -2.95
C GLU A 142 -1.97 -5.75 -1.50
N GLN A 143 -1.86 -4.49 -1.11
CA GLN A 143 -2.27 -4.03 0.20
C GLN A 143 -2.64 -2.55 0.16
N ILE A 144 -3.50 -2.13 1.09
CA ILE A 144 -3.81 -0.73 1.36
C ILE A 144 -3.34 -0.41 2.77
N ALA A 145 -2.57 0.65 2.91
CA ALA A 145 -2.06 1.15 4.18
C ALA A 145 -2.77 2.45 4.57
N ILE A 146 -3.29 2.49 5.78
CA ILE A 146 -4.06 3.61 6.33
C ILE A 146 -3.40 4.01 7.64
N VAL A 147 -3.01 5.27 7.78
CA VAL A 147 -2.51 5.82 9.05
C VAL A 147 -3.56 6.75 9.63
N VAL A 148 -3.96 6.47 10.86
CA VAL A 148 -4.94 7.27 11.61
C VAL A 148 -4.20 8.03 12.70
N LYS A 149 -4.36 9.36 12.70
CA LYS A 149 -3.66 10.24 13.65
C LYS A 149 -3.93 9.81 15.09
N ASP A 150 -2.88 9.69 15.88
CA ASP A 150 -2.89 9.33 17.30
C ASP A 150 -3.53 7.95 17.64
N ARG A 151 -3.78 7.10 16.60
CA ARG A 151 -4.36 5.75 16.80
C ARG A 151 -3.42 4.65 16.33
N GLY A 152 -2.76 4.85 15.19
CA GLY A 152 -1.86 3.87 14.62
C GLY A 152 -2.05 3.68 13.13
N SER A 153 -1.71 2.51 12.64
CA SER A 153 -1.82 2.18 11.21
C SER A 153 -2.49 0.83 10.99
N LEU A 154 -3.19 0.73 9.86
CA LEU A 154 -3.78 -0.50 9.35
C LEU A 154 -3.11 -0.84 8.03
N SER A 155 -2.80 -2.12 7.83
CA SER A 155 -2.44 -2.68 6.53
C SER A 155 -3.51 -3.73 6.15
N VAL A 156 -4.23 -3.47 5.08
CA VAL A 156 -5.29 -4.35 4.58
C VAL A 156 -4.77 -5.09 3.36
N PRO A 157 -4.43 -6.38 3.49
CA PRO A 157 -3.97 -7.21 2.38
C PRO A 157 -5.12 -7.54 1.44
N GLY A 158 -4.80 -7.82 0.17
CA GLY A 158 -5.78 -8.35 -0.78
C GLY A 158 -6.39 -9.67 -0.32
N PRO A 159 -7.60 -10.04 -0.80
CA PRO A 159 -8.37 -11.18 -0.29
C PRO A 159 -7.60 -12.51 -0.31
N ARG A 160 -6.83 -12.78 -1.36
CA ARG A 160 -6.02 -14.01 -1.45
C ARG A 160 -4.93 -14.09 -0.37
N GLN A 161 -4.29 -12.97 -0.09
CA GLN A 161 -3.23 -12.87 0.90
C GLN A 161 -3.80 -12.93 2.32
N ALA A 162 -4.95 -12.31 2.55
CA ALA A 162 -5.66 -12.30 3.82
C ALA A 162 -5.96 -13.71 4.33
N LEU A 163 -6.39 -14.64 3.45
CA LEU A 163 -6.68 -16.02 3.83
C LEU A 163 -5.48 -16.75 4.45
N ALA A 164 -4.26 -16.46 3.98
CA ALA A 164 -3.05 -17.06 4.52
C ALA A 164 -2.61 -16.45 5.87
N MET A 165 -3.14 -15.28 6.23
CA MET A 165 -2.79 -14.55 7.45
C MET A 165 -3.70 -14.87 8.64
N VAL A 166 -4.85 -15.52 8.42
CA VAL A 166 -5.79 -15.87 9.51
C VAL A 166 -5.13 -16.90 10.44
N PRO A 167 -4.97 -16.57 11.74
CA PRO A 167 -4.43 -17.53 12.72
C PRO A 167 -5.31 -18.76 12.86
N LYS A 168 -4.70 -19.94 13.09
CA LYS A 168 -5.39 -21.22 13.20
C LYS A 168 -6.01 -21.50 14.58
N HIS A 169 -5.99 -20.53 15.48
CA HIS A 169 -6.56 -20.62 16.82
C HIS A 169 -7.56 -19.48 17.05
N ALA A 170 -8.49 -19.66 17.99
CA ALA A 170 -9.48 -18.66 18.30
C ALA A 170 -8.83 -17.37 18.82
N GLY A 171 -9.33 -16.24 18.33
CA GLY A 171 -8.96 -14.90 18.78
C GLY A 171 -9.88 -14.36 19.87
N ALA A 172 -9.60 -13.17 20.34
CA ALA A 172 -10.53 -12.42 21.18
C ALA A 172 -11.66 -11.84 20.31
N ARG A 173 -12.90 -11.96 20.74
CA ARG A 173 -14.06 -11.45 19.99
C ARG A 173 -14.08 -9.92 20.00
N THR A 174 -14.39 -9.35 18.84
CA THR A 174 -14.66 -7.93 18.64
C THR A 174 -16.10 -7.74 18.18
N ARG A 175 -16.51 -6.50 17.94
CA ARG A 175 -17.84 -6.20 17.39
C ARG A 175 -18.04 -6.80 16.00
N PHE A 176 -17.00 -6.82 15.17
CA PHE A 176 -17.10 -7.22 13.76
C PHE A 176 -16.32 -8.51 13.42
N GLY A 177 -15.79 -9.22 14.43
CA GLY A 177 -15.07 -10.47 14.17
C GLY A 177 -14.17 -10.90 15.32
N GLU A 178 -12.92 -11.19 15.01
CA GLU A 178 -11.92 -11.65 15.97
C GLU A 178 -10.62 -10.86 15.85
N VAL A 179 -9.88 -10.76 16.95
CA VAL A 179 -8.55 -10.14 16.96
C VAL A 179 -7.53 -11.07 17.62
N TRP A 180 -6.35 -11.11 17.00
CA TRP A 180 -5.19 -11.86 17.50
C TRP A 180 -4.04 -10.90 17.74
N LYS A 181 -3.35 -11.05 18.86
CA LYS A 181 -2.14 -10.31 19.20
C LYS A 181 -0.93 -11.11 18.77
N SER A 182 -0.01 -10.48 18.04
CA SER A 182 1.25 -11.05 17.59
C SER A 182 2.42 -10.19 18.08
N ALA A 183 3.54 -10.81 18.44
CA ALA A 183 4.77 -10.07 18.72
C ALA A 183 5.35 -9.53 17.41
N SER A 184 5.69 -8.23 17.39
CA SER A 184 6.34 -7.64 16.21
C SER A 184 7.76 -8.18 16.07
N PRO A 185 8.15 -8.75 14.94
CA PRO A 185 9.51 -9.23 14.72
C PRO A 185 10.54 -8.09 14.91
N GLY A 186 11.56 -8.33 15.70
CA GLY A 186 12.67 -7.40 15.88
C GLY A 186 12.43 -6.19 16.81
N ALA A 187 11.26 -6.08 17.43
CA ALA A 187 10.93 -4.97 18.33
C ALA A 187 10.38 -5.49 19.66
N ALA A 188 11.28 -5.70 20.64
CA ALA A 188 10.90 -6.15 21.99
C ALA A 188 9.81 -5.25 22.60
N GLY A 189 8.71 -5.86 23.07
CA GLY A 189 7.59 -5.14 23.68
C GLY A 189 6.63 -4.45 22.72
N LYS A 190 6.86 -4.52 21.41
CA LYS A 190 5.90 -4.06 20.40
C LYS A 190 5.06 -5.22 19.89
N TYR A 191 3.80 -4.92 19.63
CA TYR A 191 2.82 -5.88 19.17
C TYR A 191 2.12 -5.36 17.92
N SER A 192 1.83 -6.28 17.00
CA SER A 192 0.83 -6.08 15.95
C SER A 192 -0.43 -6.87 16.30
N PHE A 193 -1.53 -6.49 15.70
CA PHE A 193 -2.81 -7.16 15.85
C PHE A 193 -3.30 -7.58 14.47
N ILE A 194 -3.77 -8.80 14.35
CA ILE A 194 -4.52 -9.23 13.18
C ILE A 194 -5.99 -9.11 13.54
N LEU A 195 -6.73 -8.31 12.79
CA LEU A 195 -8.16 -8.13 12.91
C LEU A 195 -8.83 -8.85 11.74
N GLY A 196 -9.58 -9.90 12.02
CA GLY A 196 -10.39 -10.62 11.05
C GLY A 196 -11.85 -10.20 11.14
N CYS A 197 -12.37 -9.65 10.04
CA CYS A 197 -13.77 -9.33 9.83
C CYS A 197 -14.40 -10.36 8.87
N PRO A 198 -15.73 -10.46 8.77
CA PRO A 198 -16.40 -11.44 7.90
C PRO A 198 -16.00 -11.35 6.43
N ALA A 199 -15.70 -10.13 5.94
CA ALA A 199 -15.37 -9.88 4.54
C ALA A 199 -13.98 -9.27 4.34
N GLY A 200 -13.10 -9.31 5.36
CA GLY A 200 -11.76 -8.73 5.24
C GLY A 200 -10.85 -9.02 6.42
N LEU A 201 -9.60 -8.60 6.29
CA LEU A 201 -8.60 -8.72 7.34
C LEU A 201 -7.72 -7.45 7.33
N ALA A 202 -7.29 -7.03 8.50
CA ALA A 202 -6.26 -5.99 8.63
C ALA A 202 -5.18 -6.41 9.63
N GLU A 203 -3.94 -6.07 9.34
CA GLU A 203 -2.88 -5.99 10.33
C GLU A 203 -2.87 -4.57 10.90
N VAL A 204 -2.91 -4.45 12.23
CA VAL A 204 -3.03 -3.17 12.94
C VAL A 204 -1.85 -2.98 13.88
N HIS A 205 -1.21 -1.82 13.78
CA HIS A 205 -0.20 -1.36 14.71
C HIS A 205 -0.75 -0.16 15.48
N LEU A 206 -0.97 -0.33 16.78
CA LEU A 206 -1.47 0.73 17.65
C LEU A 206 -0.36 1.72 18.01
N ALA A 207 -0.70 3.01 18.09
CA ALA A 207 0.23 4.04 18.56
C ALA A 207 0.57 3.88 20.03
N ASP A 208 -0.41 3.44 20.83
CA ASP A 208 -0.28 3.18 22.26
C ASP A 208 -1.17 2.01 22.72
N ALA A 209 -1.00 1.59 23.99
CA ALA A 209 -1.77 0.49 24.59
C ALA A 209 -3.24 0.83 24.84
N GLY A 210 -3.64 2.11 24.86
CA GLY A 210 -5.03 2.56 25.03
C GLY A 210 -5.91 2.39 23.79
N GLY A 211 -5.34 1.96 22.65
CA GLY A 211 -6.05 1.80 21.39
C GLY A 211 -6.87 0.52 21.23
N LEU A 212 -6.94 -0.36 22.24
CA LEU A 212 -7.65 -1.65 22.12
C LEU A 212 -9.16 -1.49 21.90
N ASP A 213 -9.80 -0.53 22.56
CA ASP A 213 -11.23 -0.25 22.37
C ASP A 213 -11.50 0.26 20.96
N TRP A 214 -10.59 1.08 20.42
CA TRP A 214 -10.67 1.55 19.05
C TRP A 214 -10.52 0.39 18.05
N LEU A 215 -9.59 -0.52 18.29
CA LEU A 215 -9.36 -1.71 17.46
C LEU A 215 -10.61 -2.61 17.39
N ALA A 216 -11.34 -2.77 18.50
CA ALA A 216 -12.51 -3.63 18.57
C ALA A 216 -13.72 -3.13 17.75
N GLU A 217 -13.71 -1.86 17.34
CA GLU A 217 -14.81 -1.21 16.60
C GLU A 217 -14.46 -1.00 15.09
N ILE A 218 -13.32 -1.48 14.63
CA ILE A 218 -12.92 -1.40 13.22
C ILE A 218 -13.63 -2.48 12.43
N ASP A 219 -14.13 -2.13 11.23
CA ASP A 219 -14.64 -3.07 10.25
C ASP A 219 -13.92 -2.92 8.91
N VAL A 220 -13.65 -4.05 8.27
CA VAL A 220 -12.93 -4.14 6.98
C VAL A 220 -13.69 -5.09 6.08
N ALA A 221 -14.11 -4.60 4.92
CA ALA A 221 -14.89 -5.40 3.96
C ALA A 221 -14.41 -5.19 2.52
N TRP A 222 -14.00 -6.27 1.88
CA TRP A 222 -13.81 -6.34 0.45
C TRP A 222 -15.15 -6.59 -0.25
N HIS A 223 -15.34 -5.94 -1.39
CA HIS A 223 -16.51 -6.11 -2.26
C HIS A 223 -16.05 -6.64 -3.62
N GLU A 224 -16.84 -7.54 -4.17
CA GLU A 224 -16.66 -8.07 -5.53
C GLU A 224 -16.97 -7.01 -6.60
#